data_0a7f472c520f20b54ef97c03cd28bf76
#
_entry.id   0a7f472c520f20b54ef97c03cd28bf76
#
_cell.length_a   1.000
_cell.length_b   1.000
_cell.length_c   1.000
_cell.angle_alpha   90.00
_cell.angle_beta   90.00
_cell.angle_gamma   90.00
#
_symmetry.space_group_name_H-M   'P 1'
#
loop_
_entity.id
_entity.type
_entity.pdbx_description
1 polymer ?
#
loop_
_entity_poly.entity_id
_entity_poly.type
_entity_poly.pdbx_seq_one_letter_code
_entity_poly.pdbx_strand_id
1 'polypeptide(L)'
;VVLSAQNSESFCGTSFGSQSTLIQSRKISVDQHKEFSQLPIYVPLQVHIVQDDNGSAGYSYLNLMESICTLNEDFEPSGLQFYLENPVNYINKTAWNTHLTYNPGEEMMIQSNVPNMVNCYIVSNPAGNCGYFTYRGDGVALSKGCLGKKSHTWAHELGHYFSLGHTFFGWEGIVYNSSK
;
A
#
# COMPACT_ATOMS: atom_id res chain seq x y z
N VAL A 1 13.73 -34.87 -13.42
CA VAL A 1 13.91 -33.42 -13.49
C VAL A 1 13.11 -32.84 -12.36
N VAL A 2 13.79 -32.42 -11.30
CA VAL A 2 13.18 -31.74 -10.13
C VAL A 2 13.07 -30.29 -10.52
N LEU A 3 11.86 -29.80 -10.77
CA LEU A 3 11.58 -28.38 -10.88
C LEU A 3 11.64 -27.79 -9.47
N SER A 4 12.72 -27.05 -9.18
CA SER A 4 12.79 -26.21 -7.98
C SER A 4 11.68 -25.16 -8.07
N ALA A 5 10.80 -25.13 -7.10
CA ALA A 5 9.86 -24.04 -6.92
C ALA A 5 10.68 -22.77 -6.71
N GLN A 6 10.63 -21.86 -7.70
CA GLN A 6 11.11 -20.50 -7.51
C GLN A 6 10.26 -19.88 -6.42
N ASN A 7 10.91 -19.28 -5.42
CA ASN A 7 10.26 -18.46 -4.42
C ASN A 7 9.45 -17.39 -5.16
N SER A 8 8.13 -17.54 -5.17
CA SER A 8 7.25 -16.47 -5.62
C SER A 8 7.36 -15.35 -4.59
N GLU A 9 8.00 -14.26 -4.95
CA GLU A 9 7.94 -13.04 -4.16
C GLU A 9 6.45 -12.73 -3.95
N SER A 10 6.04 -12.61 -2.70
CA SER A 10 4.68 -12.21 -2.37
C SER A 10 4.50 -10.76 -2.80
N PHE A 11 3.62 -10.50 -3.76
CA PHE A 11 3.36 -9.15 -4.25
C PHE A 11 2.68 -8.27 -3.18
N CYS A 12 1.90 -8.87 -2.29
CA CYS A 12 1.18 -8.18 -1.23
C CYS A 12 1.41 -8.84 0.12
N GLY A 13 1.79 -8.04 1.12
CA GLY A 13 2.02 -8.48 2.48
C GLY A 13 0.83 -8.28 3.42
N THR A 14 -0.29 -7.78 2.93
CA THR A 14 -1.48 -7.53 3.76
C THR A 14 -2.18 -8.85 4.07
N SER A 15 -2.25 -9.23 5.36
CA SER A 15 -2.95 -10.42 5.83
C SER A 15 -4.32 -10.09 6.39
N PHE A 16 -5.34 -10.87 6.02
CA PHE A 16 -6.75 -10.65 6.42
C PHE A 16 -7.18 -11.39 7.69
N GLY A 17 -6.31 -12.20 8.31
CA GLY A 17 -6.69 -13.07 9.43
C GLY A 17 -7.26 -12.36 10.68
N SER A 18 -6.93 -11.08 10.90
CA SER A 18 -7.46 -10.24 11.99
C SER A 18 -8.45 -9.17 11.52
N GLN A 19 -8.71 -9.09 10.22
CA GLN A 19 -9.44 -7.99 9.58
C GLN A 19 -10.95 -8.23 9.50
N SER A 20 -11.41 -9.48 9.57
CA SER A 20 -12.83 -9.81 9.45
C SER A 20 -13.70 -9.07 10.47
N THR A 21 -13.19 -8.84 11.67
CA THR A 21 -13.92 -8.13 12.74
C THR A 21 -13.96 -6.61 12.51
N LEU A 22 -12.91 -6.03 11.93
CA LEU A 22 -12.82 -4.58 11.67
C LEU A 22 -13.57 -4.18 10.39
N ILE A 23 -13.57 -5.05 9.37
CA ILE A 23 -14.39 -4.84 8.17
C ILE A 23 -15.89 -4.86 8.53
N GLN A 24 -16.30 -5.71 9.49
CA GLN A 24 -17.69 -5.72 9.97
C GLN A 24 -18.05 -4.46 10.76
N SER A 25 -17.13 -3.87 11.52
CA SER A 25 -17.39 -2.64 12.28
C SER A 25 -17.41 -1.38 11.40
N ARG A 26 -16.76 -1.43 10.22
CA ARG A 26 -16.81 -0.36 9.19
C ARG A 26 -17.93 -0.57 8.15
N LYS A 27 -18.83 -1.52 8.31
CA LYS A 27 -20.08 -1.53 7.56
C LYS A 27 -20.87 -0.27 7.91
N ILE A 28 -20.45 0.83 7.30
CA ILE A 28 -21.33 1.98 7.10
C ILE A 28 -22.53 1.39 6.40
N SER A 29 -23.71 1.51 7.01
CA SER A 29 -24.95 1.17 6.34
C SER A 29 -24.99 1.98 5.04
N VAL A 30 -24.78 1.30 3.92
CA VAL A 30 -24.98 1.88 2.58
C VAL A 30 -26.49 1.89 2.36
N ASP A 31 -27.20 2.56 3.26
CA ASP A 31 -28.55 3.02 3.01
C ASP A 31 -28.41 4.43 2.45
N GLN A 32 -28.55 4.48 1.21
CA GLN A 32 -28.94 5.51 0.26
C GLN A 32 -27.97 5.50 -0.94
N HIS A 33 -28.51 5.14 -2.08
CA HIS A 33 -28.02 5.56 -3.38
C HIS A 33 -27.96 7.11 -3.43
N LYS A 34 -26.97 7.69 -2.76
CA LYS A 34 -26.53 9.04 -3.13
C LYS A 34 -25.90 8.88 -4.49
N GLU A 35 -26.52 9.49 -5.49
CA GLU A 35 -25.82 9.78 -6.73
C GLU A 35 -24.43 10.31 -6.34
N PHE A 36 -23.39 9.55 -6.68
CA PHE A 36 -22.02 9.99 -6.46
C PHE A 36 -21.90 11.35 -7.13
N SER A 37 -21.54 12.37 -6.37
CA SER A 37 -21.19 13.68 -6.89
C SER A 37 -20.28 13.46 -8.10
N GLN A 38 -20.60 14.02 -9.26
CA GLN A 38 -19.78 13.93 -10.46
C GLN A 38 -18.43 14.67 -10.32
N LEU A 39 -18.14 15.22 -9.14
CA LEU A 39 -16.92 15.93 -8.83
C LEU A 39 -15.91 14.97 -8.19
N PRO A 40 -14.64 15.02 -8.61
CA PRO A 40 -13.60 14.20 -8.00
C PRO A 40 -13.44 14.53 -6.51
N ILE A 41 -13.19 13.48 -5.72
CA ILE A 41 -12.83 13.59 -4.30
C ILE A 41 -11.30 13.63 -4.22
N TYR A 42 -10.76 14.71 -3.68
CA TYR A 42 -9.33 14.86 -3.51
C TYR A 42 -8.86 14.29 -2.17
N VAL A 43 -7.87 13.40 -2.21
CA VAL A 43 -7.32 12.69 -1.04
C VAL A 43 -5.88 13.14 -0.82
N PRO A 44 -5.57 13.76 0.34
CA PRO A 44 -4.21 14.22 0.63
C PRO A 44 -3.29 13.05 0.97
N LEU A 45 -2.13 13.02 0.32
CA LEU A 45 -1.04 12.09 0.62
C LEU A 45 0.07 12.78 1.40
N GLN A 46 0.59 12.10 2.41
CA GLN A 46 1.91 12.35 2.94
C GLN A 46 2.86 11.24 2.50
N VAL A 47 3.86 11.61 1.71
CA VAL A 47 4.87 10.66 1.24
C VAL A 47 6.13 10.80 2.07
N HIS A 48 6.61 9.65 2.56
CA HIS A 48 7.86 9.49 3.28
C HIS A 48 8.81 8.62 2.45
N ILE A 49 9.95 9.16 2.02
CA ILE A 49 11.01 8.38 1.39
C ILE A 49 12.00 7.97 2.46
N VAL A 50 12.07 6.67 2.74
CA VAL A 50 12.98 6.14 3.74
C VAL A 50 14.30 5.78 3.09
N GLN A 51 15.38 6.24 3.69
CA GLN A 51 16.76 6.07 3.24
C GLN A 51 17.55 5.29 4.28
N ASP A 52 18.78 4.91 3.92
CA ASP A 52 19.71 4.36 4.91
C ASP A 52 20.22 5.47 5.83
N ASP A 53 20.85 5.10 6.96
CA ASP A 53 21.31 6.03 7.99
C ASP A 53 22.23 7.14 7.45
N ASN A 54 22.93 6.87 6.35
CA ASN A 54 23.81 7.83 5.67
C ASN A 54 23.09 8.67 4.56
N GLY A 55 21.77 8.53 4.43
CA GLY A 55 21.00 9.20 3.39
C GLY A 55 21.09 8.55 1.99
N SER A 56 21.69 7.37 1.87
CA SER A 56 21.70 6.61 0.61
C SER A 56 20.39 5.82 0.40
N ALA A 57 20.29 5.10 -0.72
CA ALA A 57 19.13 4.31 -1.10
C ALA A 57 17.81 5.11 -1.14
N GLY A 58 17.88 6.35 -1.63
CA GLY A 58 16.71 7.20 -1.86
C GLY A 58 15.82 6.70 -2.99
N TYR A 59 14.78 7.48 -3.29
CA TYR A 59 13.90 7.27 -4.43
C TYR A 59 13.77 8.58 -5.22
N SER A 60 13.84 8.53 -6.54
CA SER A 60 13.86 9.76 -7.34
C SER A 60 12.50 10.44 -7.34
N TYR A 61 12.51 11.77 -7.29
CA TYR A 61 11.28 12.57 -7.34
C TYR A 61 10.51 12.36 -8.65
N LEU A 62 11.22 12.16 -9.77
CA LEU A 62 10.58 11.88 -11.06
C LEU A 62 9.80 10.56 -11.01
N ASN A 63 10.42 9.49 -10.50
CA ASN A 63 9.76 8.19 -10.35
C ASN A 63 8.57 8.27 -9.38
N LEU A 64 8.68 9.09 -8.32
CA LEU A 64 7.57 9.35 -7.41
C LEU A 64 6.39 9.99 -8.14
N MET A 65 6.62 11.02 -8.93
CA MET A 65 5.56 11.71 -9.69
C MET A 65 4.94 10.78 -10.73
N GLU A 66 5.72 9.96 -11.43
CA GLU A 66 5.20 8.94 -12.35
C GLU A 66 4.33 7.90 -11.62
N SER A 67 4.72 7.52 -10.40
CA SER A 67 3.92 6.59 -9.57
C SER A 67 2.59 7.21 -9.13
N ILE A 68 2.58 8.50 -8.75
CA ILE A 68 1.36 9.23 -8.39
C ILE A 68 0.45 9.42 -9.61
N CYS A 69 1.00 9.67 -10.79
CA CYS A 69 0.21 9.73 -12.03
C CYS A 69 -0.48 8.39 -12.28
N THR A 70 0.24 7.27 -12.20
CA THR A 70 -0.33 5.93 -12.37
C THR A 70 -1.39 5.63 -11.32
N LEU A 71 -1.14 6.01 -10.05
CA LEU A 71 -2.12 5.87 -8.97
C LEU A 71 -3.43 6.62 -9.30
N ASN A 72 -3.33 7.84 -9.80
CA ASN A 72 -4.49 8.65 -10.17
C ASN A 72 -5.22 8.09 -11.39
N GLU A 73 -4.51 7.52 -12.36
CA GLU A 73 -5.10 6.79 -13.49
C GLU A 73 -5.89 5.56 -13.00
N ASP A 74 -5.35 4.79 -12.05
CA ASP A 74 -6.00 3.60 -11.49
C ASP A 74 -7.29 3.93 -10.73
N PHE A 75 -7.33 5.07 -10.04
CA PHE A 75 -8.49 5.48 -9.25
C PHE A 75 -9.46 6.41 -9.99
N GLU A 76 -9.15 6.83 -11.23
CA GLU A 76 -10.03 7.68 -12.03
C GLU A 76 -11.49 7.16 -12.10
N PRO A 77 -11.73 5.85 -12.33
CA PRO A 77 -13.10 5.33 -12.41
C PRO A 77 -13.87 5.43 -11.09
N SER A 78 -13.19 5.56 -9.96
CA SER A 78 -13.80 5.73 -8.64
C SER A 78 -14.07 7.19 -8.28
N GLY A 79 -13.59 8.14 -9.08
CA GLY A 79 -13.65 9.57 -8.80
C GLY A 79 -12.69 10.04 -7.70
N LEU A 80 -11.77 9.20 -7.25
CA LEU A 80 -10.73 9.60 -6.28
C LEU A 80 -9.51 10.15 -7.01
N GLN A 81 -8.96 11.24 -6.49
CA GLN A 81 -7.73 11.85 -6.98
C GLN A 81 -6.79 12.16 -5.80
N PHE A 82 -5.55 11.73 -5.91
CA PHE A 82 -4.53 11.87 -4.87
C PHE A 82 -3.58 13.01 -5.18
N TYR A 83 -3.21 13.75 -4.15
CA TYR A 83 -2.26 14.87 -4.29
C TYR A 83 -1.30 14.93 -3.09
N LEU A 84 -0.12 15.49 -3.31
CA LEU A 84 0.83 15.76 -2.23
C LEU A 84 0.39 17.03 -1.49
N GLU A 85 -0.02 16.89 -0.23
CA GLU A 85 -0.38 18.04 0.60
C GLU A 85 0.88 18.75 1.13
N ASN A 86 1.86 17.98 1.55
CA ASN A 86 3.11 18.49 2.10
C ASN A 86 4.30 18.09 1.20
N PRO A 87 5.45 18.77 1.36
CA PRO A 87 6.70 18.29 0.79
C PRO A 87 7.01 16.84 1.21
N VAL A 88 7.68 16.12 0.33
CA VAL A 88 8.16 14.76 0.64
C VAL A 88 9.04 14.79 1.88
N ASN A 89 8.73 13.92 2.84
CA ASN A 89 9.53 13.74 4.03
C ASN A 89 10.60 12.67 3.83
N TYR A 90 11.84 12.96 4.18
CA TYR A 90 12.97 12.03 4.08
C TYR A 90 13.35 11.52 5.47
N ILE A 91 13.36 10.19 5.65
CA ILE A 91 13.67 9.54 6.92
C ILE A 91 14.94 8.70 6.72
N ASN A 92 15.98 9.02 7.47
CA ASN A 92 17.26 8.28 7.43
C ASN A 92 17.28 7.23 8.55
N LYS A 93 16.86 6.01 8.23
CA LYS A 93 16.87 4.87 9.17
C LYS A 93 16.89 3.55 8.41
N THR A 94 18.07 2.93 8.31
CA THR A 94 18.29 1.68 7.59
C THR A 94 17.34 0.57 8.06
N ALA A 95 17.10 0.44 9.37
CA ALA A 95 16.23 -0.58 9.93
C ALA A 95 14.76 -0.44 9.51
N TRP A 96 14.34 0.75 9.10
CA TRP A 96 13.01 1.01 8.53
C TRP A 96 13.01 0.90 7.01
N ASN A 97 14.13 1.32 6.37
CA ASN A 97 14.27 1.23 4.93
C ASN A 97 14.31 -0.22 4.43
N THR A 98 14.90 -1.12 5.24
CA THR A 98 14.97 -2.55 4.94
C THR A 98 14.58 -3.34 6.18
N HIS A 99 13.36 -3.83 6.22
CA HIS A 99 12.85 -4.62 7.32
C HIS A 99 12.33 -5.99 6.83
N LEU A 100 12.58 -7.04 7.63
CA LEU A 100 12.22 -8.42 7.29
C LEU A 100 10.88 -8.86 7.90
N THR A 101 10.32 -8.03 8.79
CA THR A 101 9.03 -8.27 9.45
C THR A 101 8.24 -6.98 9.50
N TYR A 102 6.95 -7.03 9.78
CA TYR A 102 6.07 -5.84 9.81
C TYR A 102 6.33 -4.90 10.99
N ASN A 103 6.85 -5.42 12.13
CA ASN A 103 7.01 -4.62 13.35
C ASN A 103 7.82 -3.33 13.16
N PRO A 104 9.02 -3.33 12.52
CA PRO A 104 9.75 -2.08 12.30
C PRO A 104 9.01 -1.09 11.39
N GLY A 105 8.25 -1.60 10.42
CA GLY A 105 7.42 -0.76 9.56
C GLY A 105 6.23 -0.16 10.30
N GLU A 106 5.57 -0.90 11.17
CA GLU A 106 4.51 -0.36 12.03
C GLU A 106 5.05 0.69 13.01
N GLU A 107 6.22 0.45 13.60
CA GLU A 107 6.91 1.43 14.44
C GLU A 107 7.21 2.73 13.67
N MET A 108 7.72 2.61 12.45
CA MET A 108 7.96 3.72 11.54
C MET A 108 6.69 4.56 11.34
N MET A 109 5.59 3.91 11.00
CA MET A 109 4.29 4.55 10.76
C MET A 109 3.79 5.26 12.02
N ILE A 110 3.76 4.56 13.16
CA ILE A 110 3.30 5.14 14.45
C ILE A 110 4.11 6.39 14.85
N GLN A 111 5.42 6.40 14.54
CA GLN A 111 6.29 7.53 14.92
C GLN A 111 6.27 8.68 13.91
N SER A 112 5.89 8.44 12.66
CA SER A 112 6.10 9.40 11.57
C SER A 112 4.83 9.83 10.84
N ASN A 113 3.68 9.23 11.13
CA ASN A 113 2.43 9.59 10.49
C ASN A 113 2.06 11.05 10.72
N VAL A 114 1.60 11.69 9.66
CA VAL A 114 0.98 13.00 9.70
C VAL A 114 -0.54 12.82 9.78
N PRO A 115 -1.20 13.46 10.76
CA PRO A 115 -2.64 13.31 10.95
C PRO A 115 -3.47 13.80 9.75
N ASN A 116 -4.61 13.17 9.53
CA ASN A 116 -5.60 13.54 8.48
C ASN A 116 -5.08 13.38 7.04
N MET A 117 -4.08 12.57 6.83
CA MET A 117 -3.52 12.25 5.52
C MET A 117 -3.37 10.74 5.34
N VAL A 118 -3.35 10.29 4.11
CA VAL A 118 -2.93 8.92 3.79
C VAL A 118 -1.40 8.89 3.79
N ASN A 119 -0.83 8.21 4.79
CA ASN A 119 0.63 8.13 4.95
C ASN A 119 1.19 6.97 4.13
N CYS A 120 2.14 7.27 3.24
CA CYS A 120 2.76 6.32 2.33
C CYS A 120 4.28 6.33 2.49
N TYR A 121 4.85 5.17 2.78
CA TYR A 121 6.28 4.98 3.05
C TYR A 121 6.94 4.23 1.92
N ILE A 122 7.88 4.87 1.23
CA ILE A 122 8.65 4.28 0.14
C ILE A 122 9.96 3.76 0.71
N VAL A 123 10.09 2.44 0.79
CA VAL A 123 11.19 1.71 1.43
C VAL A 123 11.91 0.79 0.44
N SER A 124 13.10 0.33 0.77
CA SER A 124 13.84 -0.61 -0.10
C SER A 124 13.30 -2.03 0.01
N ASN A 125 12.92 -2.46 1.22
CA ASN A 125 12.36 -3.80 1.44
C ASN A 125 11.25 -3.76 2.51
N PRO A 126 9.98 -3.82 2.12
CA PRO A 126 8.84 -3.90 3.03
C PRO A 126 8.50 -5.37 3.38
N ALA A 127 9.27 -5.98 4.27
CA ALA A 127 9.09 -7.35 4.76
C ALA A 127 9.06 -8.42 3.64
N GLY A 128 9.86 -8.24 2.57
CA GLY A 128 9.94 -9.17 1.44
C GLY A 128 8.79 -9.06 0.43
N ASN A 129 7.96 -8.02 0.51
CA ASN A 129 6.81 -7.80 -0.38
C ASN A 129 7.03 -6.60 -1.30
N CYS A 130 6.18 -6.43 -2.31
CA CYS A 130 6.09 -5.19 -3.08
C CYS A 130 5.42 -4.06 -2.29
N GLY A 131 4.50 -4.39 -1.40
CA GLY A 131 3.86 -3.47 -0.48
C GLY A 131 3.06 -4.18 0.60
N TYR A 132 2.61 -3.41 1.58
CA TYR A 132 1.61 -3.83 2.55
C TYR A 132 0.91 -2.62 3.17
N PHE A 133 -0.31 -2.85 3.60
CA PHE A 133 -1.07 -2.00 4.50
C PHE A 133 -1.09 -2.61 5.90
N THR A 134 -1.08 -1.79 6.94
CA THR A 134 -1.31 -2.25 8.32
C THR A 134 -2.26 -1.32 9.07
N TYR A 135 -3.25 -1.89 9.73
CA TYR A 135 -4.19 -1.13 10.56
C TYR A 135 -3.53 -0.49 11.78
N ARG A 136 -2.55 -1.18 12.38
CA ARG A 136 -1.85 -0.69 13.55
C ARG A 136 -1.00 0.53 13.24
N GLY A 137 -0.36 0.51 12.06
CA GLY A 137 0.44 1.63 11.59
C GLY A 137 -0.39 2.74 10.94
N ASP A 138 -1.61 2.45 10.50
CA ASP A 138 -2.47 3.36 9.73
C ASP A 138 -1.75 4.01 8.54
N GLY A 139 -1.12 3.15 7.72
CA GLY A 139 -0.33 3.57 6.57
C GLY A 139 0.02 2.42 5.65
N VAL A 140 0.60 2.75 4.50
CA VAL A 140 1.09 1.79 3.52
C VAL A 140 2.60 1.87 3.36
N ALA A 141 3.27 0.72 3.29
CA ALA A 141 4.68 0.62 2.92
C ALA A 141 4.80 0.04 1.51
N LEU A 142 5.67 0.63 0.70
CA LEU A 142 5.81 0.34 -0.72
C LEU A 142 7.29 0.15 -1.07
N SER A 143 7.61 -0.90 -1.79
CA SER A 143 8.96 -1.15 -2.29
C SER A 143 9.31 -0.19 -3.41
N LYS A 144 10.50 0.42 -3.33
CA LYS A 144 11.09 1.24 -4.40
C LYS A 144 11.17 0.50 -5.74
N GLY A 145 11.40 -0.82 -5.68
CA GLY A 145 11.50 -1.67 -6.87
C GLY A 145 10.15 -2.02 -7.52
N CYS A 146 9.05 -1.83 -6.78
CA CYS A 146 7.70 -2.16 -7.25
C CYS A 146 6.86 -0.91 -7.56
N LEU A 147 7.48 0.27 -7.59
CA LEU A 147 6.85 1.54 -7.96
C LEU A 147 7.35 2.03 -9.32
N GLY A 148 6.66 3.01 -9.89
CA GLY A 148 7.00 3.64 -11.14
C GLY A 148 5.84 3.64 -12.13
N LYS A 149 6.13 4.07 -13.35
CA LYS A 149 5.14 4.13 -14.43
C LYS A 149 4.53 2.75 -14.70
N LYS A 150 3.20 2.68 -14.73
CA LYS A 150 2.43 1.43 -14.95
C LYS A 150 2.58 0.37 -13.85
N SER A 151 3.05 0.75 -12.66
CA SER A 151 3.01 -0.13 -11.49
C SER A 151 1.75 0.12 -10.69
N HIS A 152 0.92 -0.90 -10.52
CA HIS A 152 -0.35 -0.84 -9.82
C HIS A 152 -0.24 -1.21 -8.32
N THR A 153 0.98 -1.40 -7.82
CA THR A 153 1.23 -1.78 -6.41
C THR A 153 0.65 -0.75 -5.45
N TRP A 154 0.84 0.55 -5.72
CA TRP A 154 0.33 1.60 -4.84
C TRP A 154 -1.20 1.60 -4.77
N ALA A 155 -1.86 1.47 -5.91
CA ALA A 155 -3.31 1.37 -5.97
C ALA A 155 -3.83 0.13 -5.24
N HIS A 156 -3.14 -1.00 -5.33
CA HIS A 156 -3.46 -2.23 -4.62
C HIS A 156 -3.44 -2.03 -3.10
N GLU A 157 -2.35 -1.47 -2.56
CA GLU A 157 -2.21 -1.25 -1.11
C GLU A 157 -3.17 -0.18 -0.58
N LEU A 158 -3.46 0.86 -1.38
CA LEU A 158 -4.52 1.82 -1.02
C LEU A 158 -5.92 1.21 -1.07
N GLY A 159 -6.16 0.24 -1.95
CA GLY A 159 -7.36 -0.57 -1.89
C GLY A 159 -7.56 -1.20 -0.52
N HIS A 160 -6.51 -1.81 0.05
CA HIS A 160 -6.54 -2.36 1.41
C HIS A 160 -6.71 -1.27 2.48
N TYR A 161 -6.04 -0.14 2.33
CA TYR A 161 -6.23 1.02 3.22
C TYR A 161 -7.70 1.47 3.26
N PHE A 162 -8.38 1.46 2.11
CA PHE A 162 -9.82 1.72 2.01
C PHE A 162 -10.72 0.53 2.33
N SER A 163 -10.16 -0.53 2.92
CA SER A 163 -10.88 -1.72 3.40
C SER A 163 -11.36 -2.67 2.29
N LEU A 164 -10.78 -2.61 1.10
CA LEU A 164 -11.01 -3.60 0.07
C LEU A 164 -10.19 -4.86 0.37
N GLY A 165 -10.83 -6.02 0.35
CA GLY A 165 -10.18 -7.33 0.43
C GLY A 165 -9.66 -7.78 -0.94
N HIS A 166 -8.78 -8.79 -0.94
CA HIS A 166 -8.44 -9.48 -2.17
C HIS A 166 -9.70 -10.08 -2.82
N THR A 167 -9.79 -10.00 -4.13
CA THR A 167 -10.92 -10.58 -4.89
C THR A 167 -11.01 -12.10 -4.74
N PHE A 168 -9.91 -12.74 -4.34
CA PHE A 168 -9.81 -14.18 -4.08
C PHE A 168 -9.85 -14.53 -2.60
N PHE A 169 -10.26 -13.61 -1.74
CA PHE A 169 -10.36 -13.87 -0.29
C PHE A 169 -11.20 -15.12 -0.02
N GLY A 170 -10.62 -16.06 0.72
CA GLY A 170 -11.21 -17.38 0.99
C GLY A 170 -10.91 -18.45 -0.08
N TRP A 171 -10.22 -18.08 -1.15
CA TRP A 171 -9.76 -18.99 -2.20
C TRP A 171 -8.23 -19.14 -2.23
N GLU A 172 -7.52 -18.34 -1.43
CA GLU A 172 -6.05 -18.41 -1.30
C GLU A 172 -5.66 -19.80 -0.78
N GLY A 173 -4.81 -20.49 -1.52
CA GLY A 173 -4.34 -21.83 -1.18
C GLY A 173 -5.30 -22.97 -1.57
N ILE A 174 -6.44 -22.70 -2.17
CA ILE A 174 -7.30 -23.73 -2.75
C ILE A 174 -6.76 -24.13 -4.12
N VAL A 175 -6.25 -25.35 -4.20
CA VAL A 175 -5.84 -25.92 -5.49
C VAL A 175 -7.06 -26.08 -6.40
N TYR A 176 -7.05 -25.44 -7.57
CA TYR A 176 -8.10 -25.65 -8.57
C TYR A 176 -8.13 -27.12 -8.99
N ASN A 177 -9.24 -27.77 -8.77
CA ASN A 177 -9.49 -29.14 -9.22
C ASN A 177 -10.42 -29.09 -10.44
N SER A 178 -9.86 -29.37 -11.63
CA SER A 178 -10.59 -29.39 -12.91
C SER A 178 -11.54 -30.57 -13.06
N SER A 179 -11.71 -31.43 -12.04
CA SER A 179 -12.50 -32.66 -12.07
C SER A 179 -13.95 -32.49 -11.61
N LYS A 180 -14.51 -31.26 -11.69
CA LYS A 180 -15.94 -31.02 -11.48
C LYS A 180 -16.59 -30.38 -12.68
#